data_6400641af921778091069c7b1090746d
#
_entry.id   6400641af921778091069c7b1090746d
#
_cell.length_a   1.000
_cell.length_b   1.000
_cell.length_c   1.000
_cell.angle_alpha   90.00
_cell.angle_beta   90.00
_cell.angle_gamma   90.00
#
_symmetry.space_group_name_H-M   'P 1'
#
loop_
_entity.id
_entity.type
_entity.pdbx_description
1 polymer ?
#
loop_
_entity_poly.entity_id
_entity_poly.type
_entity_poly.pdbx_seq_one_letter_code
_entity_poly.pdbx_strand_id
1 'polypeptide(L)'
;MGTVVQLKNKINNSYSELKSSVEDKLILVEEKIKSKLSSKVELVDEMTSYHLRTGGKRLRALLTLGSAKLCNYQKGSRDVNLAACVELIHAATLMHDDVIDNSDVRRGKKTLNKIWGNQSSILVGDYLLSRCFEMMVEDGNLEVLKLLSSTSAEISQGEVLQLQHKGEVDMLEETYLKIISAKTASLFAAATKAVSYTHLR
;
A
#
# COMPACT_ATOMS: atom_id res chain seq x y z
N MET A 1 -30.73 -6.40 -16.37
CA MET A 1 -30.20 -6.81 -15.04
C MET A 1 -29.20 -7.96 -15.10
N GLY A 2 -29.23 -8.88 -16.06
CA GLY A 2 -28.36 -10.07 -16.13
C GLY A 2 -26.85 -9.78 -16.29
N THR A 3 -26.45 -8.82 -17.13
CA THR A 3 -25.05 -8.58 -17.47
C THR A 3 -24.21 -8.03 -16.31
N VAL A 4 -24.76 -7.15 -15.48
CA VAL A 4 -24.05 -6.57 -14.32
C VAL A 4 -23.85 -7.60 -13.21
N VAL A 5 -24.83 -8.50 -13.01
CA VAL A 5 -24.74 -9.60 -12.04
C VAL A 5 -23.70 -10.64 -12.47
N GLN A 6 -23.66 -10.97 -13.78
CA GLN A 6 -22.65 -11.88 -14.33
C GLN A 6 -21.24 -11.32 -14.23
N LEU A 7 -21.04 -10.01 -14.49
CA LEU A 7 -19.74 -9.34 -14.31
C LEU A 7 -19.29 -9.34 -12.84
N LYS A 8 -20.19 -9.04 -11.90
CA LYS A 8 -19.88 -9.11 -10.46
C LYS A 8 -19.47 -10.51 -10.01
N ASN A 9 -20.15 -11.53 -10.47
CA ASN A 9 -19.81 -12.93 -10.13
C ASN A 9 -18.45 -13.34 -10.72
N LYS A 10 -18.17 -12.95 -11.98
CA LYS A 10 -16.88 -13.21 -12.63
C LYS A 10 -15.72 -12.52 -11.93
N ILE A 11 -15.89 -11.26 -11.53
CA ILE A 11 -14.88 -10.49 -10.79
C ILE A 11 -14.62 -11.10 -9.42
N ASN A 12 -15.67 -11.52 -8.71
CA ASN A 12 -15.52 -12.16 -7.40
C ASN A 12 -14.79 -13.50 -7.52
N ASN A 13 -15.05 -14.30 -8.54
CA ASN A 13 -14.33 -15.55 -8.80
C ASN A 13 -12.84 -15.29 -9.08
N SER A 14 -12.50 -14.36 -9.97
CA SER A 14 -11.11 -14.04 -10.32
C SER A 14 -10.30 -13.51 -9.12
N TYR A 15 -10.92 -12.68 -8.26
CA TYR A 15 -10.29 -12.24 -7.02
C TYR A 15 -10.05 -13.42 -6.07
N SER A 16 -11.03 -14.28 -5.89
CA SER A 16 -10.92 -15.43 -4.99
C SER A 16 -9.88 -16.44 -5.49
N GLU A 17 -9.84 -16.70 -6.78
CA GLU A 17 -8.84 -17.57 -7.42
C GLU A 17 -7.43 -17.03 -7.23
N LEU A 18 -7.22 -15.74 -7.52
CA LEU A 18 -5.92 -15.09 -7.34
C LEU A 18 -5.50 -15.14 -5.86
N LYS A 19 -6.41 -14.80 -4.94
CA LYS A 19 -6.14 -14.85 -3.50
C LYS A 19 -5.75 -16.24 -3.04
N SER A 20 -6.55 -17.27 -3.38
CA SER A 20 -6.25 -18.66 -3.02
C SER A 20 -4.90 -19.12 -3.57
N SER A 21 -4.53 -18.64 -4.76
CA SER A 21 -3.28 -19.04 -5.40
C SER A 21 -2.01 -18.55 -4.69
N VAL A 22 -2.11 -17.58 -3.77
CA VAL A 22 -1.00 -16.96 -3.03
C VAL A 22 -1.30 -16.78 -1.53
N GLU A 23 -2.30 -17.48 -1.00
CA GLU A 23 -2.81 -17.30 0.36
C GLU A 23 -1.73 -17.53 1.42
N ASP A 24 -0.95 -18.60 1.28
CA ASP A 24 0.16 -18.90 2.19
C ASP A 24 1.16 -17.74 2.26
N LYS A 25 1.48 -17.13 1.12
CA LYS A 25 2.40 -15.99 1.06
C LYS A 25 1.79 -14.71 1.62
N LEU A 26 0.47 -14.50 1.50
CA LEU A 26 -0.22 -13.38 2.14
C LEU A 26 -0.12 -13.43 3.66
N ILE A 27 -0.20 -14.62 4.25
CA ILE A 27 0.02 -14.82 5.69
C ILE A 27 1.44 -14.40 6.06
N LEU A 28 2.44 -14.84 5.29
CA LEU A 28 3.84 -14.46 5.49
C LEU A 28 4.07 -12.95 5.36
N VAL A 29 3.35 -12.26 4.45
CA VAL A 29 3.40 -10.80 4.34
C VAL A 29 2.92 -10.13 5.63
N GLU A 30 1.81 -10.60 6.21
CA GLU A 30 1.29 -10.04 7.47
C GLU A 30 2.24 -10.28 8.64
N GLU A 31 2.84 -11.45 8.74
CA GLU A 31 3.86 -11.77 9.73
C GLU A 31 5.10 -10.88 9.54
N LYS A 32 5.54 -10.70 8.30
CA LYS A 32 6.67 -9.82 7.97
C LYS A 32 6.41 -8.38 8.38
N ILE A 33 5.24 -7.84 8.05
CA ILE A 33 4.84 -6.49 8.47
C ILE A 33 4.87 -6.38 9.99
N LYS A 34 4.23 -7.30 10.72
CA LYS A 34 4.24 -7.30 12.18
C LYS A 34 5.65 -7.31 12.75
N SER A 35 6.52 -8.19 12.24
CA SER A 35 7.90 -8.30 12.73
C SER A 35 8.72 -7.03 12.49
N LYS A 36 8.49 -6.33 11.36
CA LYS A 36 9.21 -5.11 11.01
C LYS A 36 8.66 -3.86 11.72
N LEU A 37 7.43 -3.86 12.16
CA LEU A 37 6.80 -2.75 12.88
C LEU A 37 6.98 -2.80 14.40
N SER A 38 7.53 -3.87 14.94
CA SER A 38 7.83 -3.94 16.39
C SER A 38 8.77 -2.83 16.81
N SER A 39 8.41 -2.14 17.88
CA SER A 39 9.13 -0.98 18.42
C SER A 39 9.30 -1.08 19.93
N LYS A 40 10.35 -0.43 20.47
CA LYS A 40 10.52 -0.25 21.91
C LYS A 40 9.63 0.87 22.46
N VAL A 41 8.98 1.64 21.59
CA VAL A 41 8.05 2.72 21.95
C VAL A 41 6.64 2.15 21.95
N GLU A 42 6.04 2.02 23.12
CA GLU A 42 4.73 1.39 23.32
C GLU A 42 3.63 2.01 22.43
N LEU A 43 3.58 3.34 22.32
CA LEU A 43 2.62 4.04 21.49
C LEU A 43 2.72 3.63 20.00
N VAL A 44 3.93 3.39 19.49
CA VAL A 44 4.13 2.94 18.10
C VAL A 44 3.56 1.54 17.91
N ASP A 45 3.84 0.62 18.85
CA ASP A 45 3.30 -0.74 18.81
C ASP A 45 1.77 -0.77 18.90
N GLU A 46 1.20 0.06 19.77
CA GLU A 46 -0.26 0.17 19.92
C GLU A 46 -0.93 0.66 18.65
N MET A 47 -0.45 1.77 18.07
CA MET A 47 -1.01 2.39 16.88
C MET A 47 -0.86 1.51 15.64
N THR A 48 0.31 0.90 15.43
CA THR A 48 0.55 -0.01 14.30
C THR A 48 -0.29 -1.27 14.41
N SER A 49 -0.42 -1.84 15.60
CA SER A 49 -1.28 -2.99 15.87
C SER A 49 -2.76 -2.66 15.63
N TYR A 50 -3.21 -1.47 16.03
CA TYR A 50 -4.56 -1.01 15.75
C TYR A 50 -4.78 -0.89 14.23
N HIS A 51 -3.86 -0.25 13.49
CA HIS A 51 -3.94 -0.12 12.05
C HIS A 51 -4.04 -1.48 11.35
N LEU A 52 -3.19 -2.44 11.72
CA LEU A 52 -3.21 -3.78 11.14
C LEU A 52 -4.54 -4.51 11.38
N ARG A 53 -5.14 -4.33 12.58
CA ARG A 53 -6.46 -4.89 12.93
C ARG A 53 -7.63 -4.23 12.19
N THR A 54 -7.46 -3.04 11.58
CA THR A 54 -8.53 -2.45 10.75
C THR A 54 -8.76 -3.21 9.46
N GLY A 55 -7.85 -4.12 9.13
CA GLY A 55 -7.97 -5.03 8.00
C GLY A 55 -7.82 -4.34 6.65
N GLY A 56 -8.16 -5.09 5.59
CA GLY A 56 -8.13 -4.63 4.21
C GLY A 56 -8.06 -5.80 3.26
N LYS A 57 -8.34 -5.55 1.99
CA LYS A 57 -8.27 -6.61 0.96
C LYS A 57 -6.84 -6.97 0.54
N ARG A 58 -5.83 -6.25 1.03
CA ARG A 58 -4.41 -6.43 0.69
C ARG A 58 -4.17 -6.53 -0.82
N LEU A 59 -4.89 -5.71 -1.61
CA LEU A 59 -4.85 -5.81 -3.07
C LEU A 59 -3.46 -5.57 -3.66
N ARG A 60 -2.68 -4.69 -3.07
CA ARG A 60 -1.32 -4.39 -3.55
C ARG A 60 -0.38 -5.55 -3.28
N ALA A 61 -0.40 -6.11 -2.08
CA ALA A 61 0.34 -7.33 -1.77
C ALA A 61 -0.10 -8.49 -2.66
N LEU A 62 -1.42 -8.65 -2.86
CA LEU A 62 -1.97 -9.68 -3.74
C LEU A 62 -1.44 -9.56 -5.18
N LEU A 63 -1.39 -8.34 -5.72
CA LEU A 63 -0.86 -8.09 -7.05
C LEU A 63 0.66 -8.32 -7.13
N THR A 64 1.42 -7.93 -6.10
CA THR A 64 2.86 -8.20 -6.03
C THR A 64 3.11 -9.71 -6.06
N LEU A 65 2.45 -10.47 -5.20
CA LEU A 65 2.60 -11.93 -5.13
C LEU A 65 2.10 -12.63 -6.39
N GLY A 66 0.96 -12.19 -6.94
CA GLY A 66 0.42 -12.71 -8.19
C GLY A 66 1.35 -12.47 -9.37
N SER A 67 1.94 -11.28 -9.47
CA SER A 67 2.93 -10.95 -10.50
C SER A 67 4.21 -11.78 -10.34
N ALA A 68 4.68 -12.00 -9.11
CA ALA A 68 5.81 -12.89 -8.83
C ALA A 68 5.52 -14.32 -9.33
N LYS A 69 4.32 -14.83 -9.06
CA LYS A 69 3.88 -16.15 -9.53
C LYS A 69 3.80 -16.23 -11.05
N LEU A 70 3.25 -15.20 -11.72
CA LEU A 70 3.21 -15.12 -13.19
C LEU A 70 4.62 -15.11 -13.80
N CYS A 71 5.58 -14.46 -13.13
CA CYS A 71 6.98 -14.45 -13.53
C CYS A 71 7.74 -15.74 -13.11
N ASN A 72 7.03 -16.75 -12.59
CA ASN A 72 7.62 -18.02 -12.15
C ASN A 72 8.66 -17.89 -11.03
N TYR A 73 8.45 -16.94 -10.11
CA TYR A 73 9.31 -16.81 -8.93
C TYR A 73 9.06 -17.93 -7.92
N GLN A 74 10.02 -18.82 -7.77
CA GLN A 74 9.87 -20.02 -6.96
C GLN A 74 10.81 -20.08 -5.76
N LYS A 75 11.85 -19.24 -5.69
CA LYS A 75 12.89 -19.35 -4.66
C LYS A 75 12.99 -18.11 -3.78
N GLY A 76 12.99 -18.33 -2.46
CA GLY A 76 13.19 -17.28 -1.46
C GLY A 76 11.92 -16.55 -1.05
N SER A 77 12.09 -15.46 -0.30
CA SER A 77 11.01 -14.67 0.33
C SER A 77 10.98 -13.23 -0.16
N ARG A 78 11.66 -12.92 -1.26
CA ARG A 78 11.79 -11.55 -1.76
C ARG A 78 10.46 -10.96 -2.19
N ASP A 79 9.59 -11.76 -2.82
CA ASP A 79 8.24 -11.37 -3.19
C ASP A 79 7.39 -11.00 -1.96
N VAL A 80 7.53 -11.73 -0.86
CA VAL A 80 6.90 -11.41 0.44
C VAL A 80 7.45 -10.09 1.01
N ASN A 81 8.78 -9.89 0.96
CA ASN A 81 9.40 -8.65 1.42
C ASN A 81 8.91 -7.44 0.62
N LEU A 82 8.87 -7.55 -0.71
CA LEU A 82 8.42 -6.47 -1.59
C LEU A 82 6.92 -6.20 -1.44
N ALA A 83 6.11 -7.23 -1.27
CA ALA A 83 4.68 -7.08 -0.96
C ALA A 83 4.47 -6.35 0.37
N ALA A 84 5.29 -6.66 1.39
CA ALA A 84 5.26 -5.95 2.67
C ALA A 84 5.67 -4.47 2.51
N CYS A 85 6.73 -4.16 1.74
CA CYS A 85 7.14 -2.78 1.46
C CYS A 85 6.01 -1.96 0.83
N VAL A 86 5.35 -2.51 -0.19
CA VAL A 86 4.24 -1.84 -0.89
C VAL A 86 3.05 -1.58 0.05
N GLU A 87 2.71 -2.53 0.92
CA GLU A 87 1.65 -2.34 1.93
C GLU A 87 2.06 -1.33 3.01
N LEU A 88 3.34 -1.25 3.40
CA LEU A 88 3.82 -0.24 4.35
C LEU A 88 3.76 1.18 3.77
N ILE A 89 4.17 1.37 2.50
CA ILE A 89 4.00 2.65 1.81
C ILE A 89 2.51 3.04 1.81
N HIS A 90 1.63 2.11 1.42
CA HIS A 90 0.20 2.38 1.42
C HIS A 90 -0.37 2.69 2.81
N ALA A 91 0.07 1.97 3.85
CA ALA A 91 -0.39 2.21 5.22
C ALA A 91 0.05 3.60 5.71
N ALA A 92 1.29 4.00 5.44
CA ALA A 92 1.81 5.31 5.78
C ALA A 92 1.02 6.44 5.09
N THR A 93 0.78 6.31 3.77
CA THR A 93 -0.02 7.29 3.03
C THR A 93 -1.44 7.42 3.59
N LEU A 94 -2.08 6.30 3.97
CA LEU A 94 -3.40 6.35 4.60
C LEU A 94 -3.41 7.08 5.94
N MET A 95 -2.36 6.93 6.76
CA MET A 95 -2.24 7.64 8.04
C MET A 95 -2.08 9.14 7.84
N HIS A 96 -1.31 9.56 6.84
CA HIS A 96 -1.14 10.97 6.48
C HIS A 96 -2.41 11.55 5.87
N ASP A 97 -3.06 10.83 4.95
CA ASP A 97 -4.32 11.24 4.31
C ASP A 97 -5.43 11.46 5.34
N ASP A 98 -5.56 10.57 6.34
CA ASP A 98 -6.58 10.71 7.39
C ASP A 98 -6.42 12.03 8.17
N VAL A 99 -5.18 12.51 8.34
CA VAL A 99 -4.90 13.81 8.95
C VAL A 99 -5.23 14.97 8.01
N ILE A 100 -4.78 14.89 6.74
CA ILE A 100 -4.97 15.93 5.73
C ILE A 100 -6.46 16.13 5.44
N ASP A 101 -7.21 15.03 5.36
CA ASP A 101 -8.65 15.03 5.07
C ASP A 101 -9.52 15.25 6.32
N ASN A 102 -8.91 15.36 7.52
CA ASN A 102 -9.61 15.38 8.81
C ASN A 102 -10.62 14.23 8.96
N SER A 103 -10.25 13.06 8.50
CA SER A 103 -11.12 11.88 8.52
C SER A 103 -11.29 11.33 9.92
N ASP A 104 -12.53 11.12 10.35
CA ASP A 104 -12.86 10.54 11.67
C ASP A 104 -13.00 9.02 11.63
N VAL A 105 -13.37 8.46 10.49
CA VAL A 105 -13.69 7.05 10.33
C VAL A 105 -13.10 6.47 9.04
N ARG A 106 -12.46 5.31 9.15
CA ARG A 106 -11.96 4.50 8.02
C ARG A 106 -12.39 3.05 8.20
N ARG A 107 -13.04 2.48 7.18
CA ARG A 107 -13.55 1.08 7.21
C ARG A 107 -14.42 0.77 8.43
N GLY A 108 -15.25 1.73 8.86
CA GLY A 108 -16.16 1.60 10.00
C GLY A 108 -15.47 1.69 11.38
N LYS A 109 -14.17 1.99 11.45
CA LYS A 109 -13.44 2.20 12.71
C LYS A 109 -12.91 3.63 12.77
N LYS A 110 -12.71 4.15 13.98
CA LYS A 110 -12.09 5.47 14.17
C LYS A 110 -10.69 5.47 13.57
N THR A 111 -10.29 6.59 12.98
CA THR A 111 -8.96 6.80 12.43
C THR A 111 -7.92 7.01 13.55
N LEU A 112 -6.64 6.82 13.24
CA LEU A 112 -5.55 7.00 14.21
C LEU A 112 -5.48 8.43 14.73
N ASN A 113 -5.61 9.43 13.83
CA ASN A 113 -5.63 10.84 14.20
C ASN A 113 -6.80 11.19 15.13
N LYS A 114 -7.94 10.50 15.02
CA LYS A 114 -9.09 10.69 15.90
C LYS A 114 -8.89 10.09 17.29
N ILE A 115 -8.09 9.04 17.41
CA ILE A 115 -7.85 8.36 18.71
C ILE A 115 -6.63 8.97 19.41
N TRP A 116 -5.51 9.15 18.69
CA TRP A 116 -4.20 9.53 19.25
C TRP A 116 -3.71 10.92 18.82
N GLY A 117 -4.50 11.65 18.03
CA GLY A 117 -4.18 12.99 17.54
C GLY A 117 -3.34 12.99 16.27
N ASN A 118 -3.32 14.14 15.59
CA ASN A 118 -2.68 14.33 14.30
C ASN A 118 -1.16 14.11 14.36
N GLN A 119 -0.49 14.62 15.39
CA GLN A 119 0.96 14.50 15.54
C GLN A 119 1.40 13.04 15.61
N SER A 120 0.73 12.23 16.44
CA SER A 120 1.03 10.81 16.57
C SER A 120 0.80 10.06 15.26
N SER A 121 -0.29 10.38 14.55
CA SER A 121 -0.61 9.74 13.26
C SER A 121 0.47 10.03 12.21
N ILE A 122 0.94 11.28 12.11
CA ILE A 122 2.01 11.67 11.18
C ILE A 122 3.31 10.93 11.53
N LEU A 123 3.74 10.99 12.79
CA LEU A 123 5.00 10.37 13.22
C LEU A 123 5.02 8.85 13.05
N VAL A 124 3.89 8.19 13.30
CA VAL A 124 3.79 6.73 13.06
C VAL A 124 3.76 6.43 11.56
N GLY A 125 3.14 7.27 10.73
CA GLY A 125 3.24 7.17 9.27
C GLY A 125 4.70 7.28 8.79
N ASP A 126 5.46 8.23 9.30
CA ASP A 126 6.90 8.39 9.01
C ASP A 126 7.71 7.17 9.49
N TYR A 127 7.36 6.61 10.65
CA TYR A 127 7.97 5.36 11.13
C TYR A 127 7.75 4.20 10.16
N LEU A 128 6.53 4.02 9.63
CA LEU A 128 6.24 2.99 8.62
C LEU A 128 7.07 3.17 7.36
N LEU A 129 7.18 4.40 6.86
CA LEU A 129 8.02 4.72 5.70
C LEU A 129 9.49 4.41 5.98
N SER A 130 10.00 4.77 7.16
CA SER A 130 11.38 4.49 7.55
C SER A 130 11.66 2.98 7.59
N ARG A 131 10.74 2.18 8.14
CA ARG A 131 10.83 0.71 8.12
C ARG A 131 10.79 0.15 6.69
N CYS A 132 9.99 0.73 5.82
CA CYS A 132 9.97 0.37 4.42
C CYS A 132 11.32 0.65 3.74
N PHE A 133 11.96 1.81 4.00
CA PHE A 133 13.29 2.11 3.49
C PHE A 133 14.35 1.10 3.96
N GLU A 134 14.34 0.75 5.25
CA GLU A 134 15.24 -0.30 5.76
C GLU A 134 15.05 -1.62 5.01
N MET A 135 13.80 -2.03 4.79
CA MET A 135 13.50 -3.27 4.06
C MET A 135 13.95 -3.22 2.59
N MET A 136 13.82 -2.06 1.93
CA MET A 136 14.32 -1.88 0.56
C MET A 136 15.85 -1.92 0.48
N VAL A 137 16.55 -1.38 1.49
CA VAL A 137 18.00 -1.46 1.59
C VAL A 137 18.46 -2.90 1.87
N GLU A 138 17.77 -3.62 2.76
CA GLU A 138 18.00 -5.05 3.02
C GLU A 138 17.80 -5.92 1.77
N ASP A 139 16.87 -5.55 0.89
CA ASP A 139 16.66 -6.23 -0.40
C ASP A 139 17.86 -6.09 -1.34
N GLY A 140 18.61 -5.00 -1.22
CA GLY A 140 19.88 -4.76 -1.92
C GLY A 140 19.77 -4.51 -3.42
N ASN A 141 18.56 -4.37 -3.98
CA ASN A 141 18.35 -4.09 -5.40
C ASN A 141 18.07 -2.61 -5.64
N LEU A 142 19.01 -1.92 -6.29
CA LEU A 142 18.91 -0.49 -6.58
C LEU A 142 17.74 -0.13 -7.51
N GLU A 143 17.35 -1.02 -8.44
CA GLU A 143 16.20 -0.76 -9.33
C GLU A 143 14.89 -0.82 -8.56
N VAL A 144 14.75 -1.74 -7.59
CA VAL A 144 13.60 -1.79 -6.69
C VAL A 144 13.57 -0.57 -5.77
N LEU A 145 14.71 -0.23 -5.18
CA LEU A 145 14.83 0.97 -4.33
C LEU A 145 14.43 2.22 -5.11
N LYS A 146 14.96 2.40 -6.34
CA LYS A 146 14.61 3.50 -7.23
C LYS A 146 13.12 3.50 -7.59
N LEU A 147 12.55 2.35 -7.93
CA LEU A 147 11.13 2.22 -8.27
C LEU A 147 10.24 2.68 -7.11
N LEU A 148 10.41 2.10 -5.91
CA LEU A 148 9.53 2.37 -4.79
C LEU A 148 9.74 3.77 -4.19
N SER A 149 10.96 4.27 -4.15
CA SER A 149 11.24 5.66 -3.70
C SER A 149 10.67 6.69 -4.67
N SER A 150 10.82 6.50 -5.99
CA SER A 150 10.22 7.38 -6.99
C SER A 150 8.70 7.34 -6.93
N THR A 151 8.10 6.15 -6.72
CA THR A 151 6.65 6.00 -6.54
C THR A 151 6.16 6.73 -5.28
N SER A 152 6.90 6.65 -4.17
CA SER A 152 6.55 7.38 -2.95
C SER A 152 6.58 8.90 -3.17
N ALA A 153 7.58 9.40 -3.90
CA ALA A 153 7.65 10.82 -4.28
C ALA A 153 6.48 11.22 -5.20
N GLU A 154 6.13 10.37 -6.18
CA GLU A 154 4.99 10.61 -7.08
C GLU A 154 3.66 10.68 -6.32
N ILE A 155 3.43 9.78 -5.36
CA ILE A 155 2.24 9.80 -4.50
C ILE A 155 2.16 11.13 -3.74
N SER A 156 3.25 11.56 -3.10
CA SER A 156 3.30 12.82 -2.36
C SER A 156 3.03 14.03 -3.27
N GLN A 157 3.57 14.04 -4.49
CA GLN A 157 3.26 15.08 -5.48
C GLN A 157 1.78 15.07 -5.88
N GLY A 158 1.17 13.90 -6.04
CA GLY A 158 -0.26 13.76 -6.32
C GLY A 158 -1.14 14.32 -5.20
N GLU A 159 -0.76 14.11 -3.93
CA GLU A 159 -1.45 14.69 -2.78
C GLU A 159 -1.36 16.23 -2.77
N VAL A 160 -0.17 16.77 -3.00
CA VAL A 160 0.04 18.24 -3.08
C VAL A 160 -0.77 18.82 -4.24
N LEU A 161 -0.77 18.16 -5.40
CA LEU A 161 -1.55 18.59 -6.56
C LEU A 161 -3.06 18.57 -6.25
N GLN A 162 -3.56 17.53 -5.58
CA GLN A 162 -4.95 17.48 -5.12
C GLN A 162 -5.27 18.62 -4.17
N LEU A 163 -4.37 18.92 -3.23
CA LEU A 163 -4.56 20.01 -2.27
C LEU A 163 -4.62 21.38 -2.96
N GLN A 164 -3.79 21.63 -3.99
CA GLN A 164 -3.80 22.86 -4.77
C GLN A 164 -5.14 23.11 -5.48
N HIS A 165 -5.80 22.04 -5.93
CA HIS A 165 -7.09 22.11 -6.65
C HIS A 165 -8.30 21.81 -5.77
N LYS A 166 -8.12 21.78 -4.45
CA LYS A 166 -9.21 21.50 -3.50
C LYS A 166 -10.27 22.59 -3.55
N GLY A 167 -11.49 22.22 -3.91
CA GLY A 167 -12.64 23.13 -4.01
C GLY A 167 -12.83 23.80 -5.38
N GLU A 168 -11.99 23.51 -6.36
CA GLU A 168 -12.21 23.95 -7.74
C GLU A 168 -13.32 23.13 -8.38
N VAL A 169 -14.42 23.81 -8.77
CA VAL A 169 -15.59 23.17 -9.42
C VAL A 169 -15.27 22.86 -10.89
N ASP A 170 -14.44 23.68 -11.52
CA ASP A 170 -14.11 23.61 -12.96
C ASP A 170 -12.74 22.93 -13.22
N MET A 171 -12.33 22.02 -12.33
CA MET A 171 -11.09 21.27 -12.52
C MET A 171 -11.12 20.51 -13.86
N LEU A 172 -10.06 20.65 -14.65
CA LEU A 172 -9.92 19.93 -15.92
C LEU A 172 -9.77 18.42 -15.68
N GLU A 173 -10.41 17.63 -16.56
CA GLU A 173 -10.29 16.16 -16.54
C GLU A 173 -8.84 15.69 -16.56
N GLU A 174 -7.97 16.34 -17.33
CA GLU A 174 -6.53 16.02 -17.37
C GLU A 174 -5.86 16.17 -15.99
N THR A 175 -6.20 17.23 -15.25
CA THR A 175 -5.68 17.45 -13.90
C THR A 175 -6.19 16.36 -12.94
N TYR A 176 -7.47 16.04 -13.00
CA TYR A 176 -8.06 14.96 -12.23
C TYR A 176 -7.37 13.62 -12.51
N LEU A 177 -7.16 13.28 -13.79
CA LEU A 177 -6.47 12.05 -14.18
C LEU A 177 -5.01 12.02 -13.69
N LYS A 178 -4.30 13.15 -13.71
CA LYS A 178 -2.94 13.25 -13.12
C LYS A 178 -2.95 12.96 -11.62
N ILE A 179 -3.91 13.52 -10.89
CA ILE A 179 -4.05 13.30 -9.45
C ILE A 179 -4.27 11.82 -9.13
N ILE A 180 -5.29 11.19 -9.74
CA ILE A 180 -5.60 9.79 -9.44
C ILE A 180 -4.53 8.82 -9.94
N SER A 181 -3.83 9.16 -11.03
CA SER A 181 -2.68 8.40 -11.51
C SER A 181 -1.56 8.41 -10.48
N ALA A 182 -1.14 9.58 -10.04
CA ALA A 182 -0.07 9.73 -9.07
C ALA A 182 -0.46 9.16 -7.69
N LYS A 183 -1.61 9.56 -7.14
CA LYS A 183 -2.05 9.17 -5.79
C LYS A 183 -2.39 7.70 -5.66
N THR A 184 -2.95 7.09 -6.70
CA THR A 184 -3.53 5.74 -6.60
C THR A 184 -2.89 4.74 -7.56
N ALA A 185 -2.84 5.03 -8.86
CA ALA A 185 -2.42 4.05 -9.86
C ALA A 185 -0.92 3.75 -9.81
N SER A 186 -0.08 4.73 -9.48
CA SER A 186 1.38 4.59 -9.41
C SER A 186 1.81 3.44 -8.49
N LEU A 187 1.24 3.34 -7.29
CA LEU A 187 1.58 2.28 -6.34
C LEU A 187 1.07 0.90 -6.78
N PHE A 188 -0.05 0.82 -7.50
CA PHE A 188 -0.48 -0.43 -8.11
C PHE A 188 0.47 -0.89 -9.23
N ALA A 189 0.91 0.04 -10.07
CA ALA A 189 1.90 -0.23 -11.10
C ALA A 189 3.24 -0.66 -10.49
N ALA A 190 3.71 0.04 -9.44
CA ALA A 190 4.93 -0.33 -8.73
C ALA A 190 4.83 -1.70 -8.06
N ALA A 191 3.68 -2.06 -7.48
CA ALA A 191 3.43 -3.35 -6.85
C ALA A 191 3.65 -4.52 -7.83
N THR A 192 3.17 -4.38 -9.06
CA THR A 192 3.36 -5.41 -10.09
C THR A 192 4.77 -5.40 -10.69
N LYS A 193 5.35 -4.20 -10.85
CA LYS A 193 6.67 -4.02 -11.47
C LYS A 193 7.81 -4.43 -10.55
N ALA A 194 7.70 -4.23 -9.22
CA ALA A 194 8.77 -4.51 -8.26
C ALA A 194 9.29 -5.94 -8.34
N VAL A 195 8.42 -6.91 -8.62
CA VAL A 195 8.81 -8.33 -8.74
C VAL A 195 9.26 -8.71 -10.14
N SER A 196 8.89 -7.97 -11.20
CA SER A 196 9.34 -8.28 -12.57
C SER A 196 10.83 -8.07 -12.75
N TYR A 197 11.44 -7.09 -12.07
CA TYR A 197 12.89 -6.87 -12.07
C TYR A 197 13.69 -7.97 -11.37
N THR A 198 13.04 -8.82 -10.60
CA THR A 198 13.71 -9.86 -9.83
C THR A 198 14.02 -11.10 -10.67
N HIS A 199 13.45 -11.22 -11.89
CA HIS A 199 13.47 -12.47 -12.68
C HIS A 199 14.06 -12.33 -14.07
N LEU A 200 14.27 -11.11 -14.55
CA LEU A 200 14.80 -10.88 -15.90
C LEU A 200 16.35 -10.83 -15.96
N ARG A 201 17.02 -11.35 -14.90
CA ARG A 201 18.48 -11.55 -14.90
C ARG A 201 18.86 -12.94 -14.44
#